data_3bf457a55dec2c3e2f251077c906fa18
#
_entry.id   3bf457a55dec2c3e2f251077c906fa18
#
_cell.length_a   1.000
_cell.length_b   1.000
_cell.length_c   1.000
_cell.angle_alpha   90.00
_cell.angle_beta   90.00
_cell.angle_gamma   90.00
#
_symmetry.space_group_name_H-M   'P 1'
#
loop_
_entity.id
_entity.type
_entity.pdbx_description
1 polymer ?
#
loop_
_entity_poly.entity_id
_entity_poly.type
_entity_poly.pdbx_seq_one_letter_code
_entity_poly.pdbx_strand_id
1 'polypeptide(L)'
;MTDVRGVPIPERTHEAVNKPQTGKASDLSQQVWILQGLTLMTVPRSDSVAPVTVTVAPCKYPESLEQGKGVPIYLGIQDPEMCLSCEDVEGQPTLQLKDQKILDLYNQAEPVKPCLFYHVKTGATSTFESAAFPGWFITSSERGQPIFLTSDQGRMYNTAFNIDFSVELSREVAA
;
A
#
# COMPACT_ATOMS: atom_id res chain seq x y z
N MET A 1 -1.74 35.35 -2.19
CA MET A 1 -2.26 35.02 -2.28
C MET A 1 -2.34 34.57 -2.14
N THR A 2 -2.07 34.78 -2.01
CA THR A 2 -2.38 34.52 -2.09
C THR A 2 -2.18 34.40 -2.21
N ASP A 3 -1.90 34.89 -2.48
CA ASP A 3 -1.97 34.81 -2.69
C ASP A 3 -1.62 34.90 -2.71
N VAL A 4 -1.26 35.44 -2.80
CA VAL A 4 -1.33 35.48 -2.88
C VAL A 4 -1.25 35.53 -2.43
N ARG A 5 -0.98 35.99 -2.40
CA ARG A 5 -1.25 35.85 -1.95
C ARG A 5 -1.35 35.23 -1.40
N GLY A 6 -1.09 35.34 -1.44
CA GLY A 6 -1.46 34.77 -0.98
C GLY A 6 -1.23 34.06 -0.33
N VAL A 7 -0.90 33.87 -0.18
CA VAL A 7 -0.58 32.93 0.44
C VAL A 7 -1.04 31.68 0.65
N PRO A 8 -1.56 30.67 0.26
CA PRO A 8 -1.97 29.35 0.72
C PRO A 8 -1.24 28.22 0.04
N ILE A 9 -0.01 28.36 -0.08
CA ILE A 9 0.84 27.33 -0.66
C ILE A 9 0.80 26.04 0.14
N PRO A 10 0.78 26.05 1.48
CA PRO A 10 0.68 24.81 2.23
C PRO A 10 -0.55 23.99 1.88
N GLU A 11 -1.64 24.63 1.53
CA GLU A 11 -2.84 23.90 1.16
C GLU A 11 -2.64 23.11 -0.11
N ARG A 12 -1.98 23.68 -1.10
CA ARG A 12 -1.71 22.96 -2.33
C ARG A 12 -0.79 21.78 -2.10
N THR A 13 0.21 21.96 -1.28
CA THR A 13 1.11 20.85 -0.94
C THR A 13 0.35 19.74 -0.25
N HIS A 14 -0.55 20.11 0.63
CA HIS A 14 -1.35 19.14 1.34
C HIS A 14 -2.22 18.32 0.39
N GLU A 15 -2.83 18.98 -0.59
CA GLU A 15 -3.65 18.29 -1.58
C GLU A 15 -2.84 17.30 -2.39
N ALA A 16 -1.63 17.66 -2.77
CA ALA A 16 -0.78 16.76 -3.53
C ALA A 16 -0.45 15.50 -2.73
N VAL A 17 -0.20 15.67 -1.43
CA VAL A 17 0.09 14.53 -0.57
C VAL A 17 -1.10 13.61 -0.43
N ASN A 18 -2.31 14.16 -0.53
CA ASN A 18 -3.53 13.40 -0.32
C ASN A 18 -4.03 12.68 -1.55
N LYS A 19 -3.32 12.75 -2.65
CA LYS A 19 -3.75 12.06 -3.87
C LYS A 19 -3.25 10.64 -3.88
N PRO A 20 -4.05 9.69 -4.38
CA PRO A 20 -3.57 8.32 -4.55
C PRO A 20 -2.41 8.27 -5.54
N GLN A 21 -1.48 7.37 -5.30
CA GLN A 21 -0.34 7.15 -6.15
C GLN A 21 -0.29 5.71 -6.60
N THR A 22 0.27 5.47 -7.79
CA THR A 22 0.37 4.13 -8.33
C THR A 22 1.82 3.77 -8.57
N GLY A 23 2.12 2.48 -8.51
CA GLY A 23 3.47 2.01 -8.73
C GLY A 23 3.54 0.50 -8.81
N LYS A 24 4.77 0.00 -8.85
CA LYS A 24 5.04 -1.43 -8.91
C LYS A 24 5.81 -1.81 -7.65
N ALA A 25 5.44 -2.94 -7.04
CA ALA A 25 6.03 -3.35 -5.77
C ALA A 25 6.96 -4.54 -5.97
N SER A 26 8.06 -4.55 -5.22
CA SER A 26 8.99 -5.66 -5.22
C SER A 26 9.53 -5.84 -3.79
N ASP A 27 10.06 -7.04 -3.51
CA ASP A 27 10.64 -7.32 -2.21
C ASP A 27 12.18 -7.27 -2.30
N LEU A 28 12.86 -7.56 -1.18
CA LEU A 28 14.30 -7.48 -1.13
C LEU A 28 14.99 -8.60 -1.93
N SER A 29 14.24 -9.63 -2.30
CA SER A 29 14.77 -10.73 -3.10
C SER A 29 14.52 -10.53 -4.59
N GLN A 30 14.15 -9.30 -4.99
CA GLN A 30 13.90 -8.96 -6.38
C GLN A 30 12.70 -9.70 -6.97
N GLN A 31 11.75 -10.05 -6.12
CA GLN A 31 10.49 -10.62 -6.57
C GLN A 31 9.46 -9.50 -6.70
N VAL A 32 8.69 -9.53 -7.78
CA VAL A 32 7.67 -8.51 -8.02
C VAL A 32 6.30 -9.06 -7.70
N TRP A 33 5.40 -8.15 -7.35
CA TRP A 33 4.01 -8.52 -7.08
C TRP A 33 3.27 -8.72 -8.40
N ILE A 34 2.61 -9.86 -8.52
CA ILE A 34 1.73 -10.14 -9.66
C ILE A 34 0.37 -10.59 -9.14
N LEU A 35 -0.61 -10.55 -10.04
CA LEU A 35 -1.93 -11.06 -9.74
C LEU A 35 -2.16 -12.30 -10.58
N GLN A 36 -2.43 -13.42 -9.93
CA GLN A 36 -2.74 -14.66 -10.61
C GLN A 36 -4.12 -15.10 -10.17
N GLY A 37 -5.09 -15.02 -11.09
CA GLY A 37 -6.48 -15.15 -10.68
C GLY A 37 -6.85 -14.00 -9.77
N LEU A 38 -7.27 -14.31 -8.56
CA LEU A 38 -7.56 -13.28 -7.56
C LEU A 38 -6.59 -13.36 -6.38
N THR A 39 -5.39 -13.86 -6.62
CA THR A 39 -4.38 -14.00 -5.59
C THR A 39 -3.16 -13.16 -5.93
N LEU A 40 -2.74 -12.33 -4.97
CA LEU A 40 -1.48 -11.59 -5.09
C LEU A 40 -0.34 -12.50 -4.70
N MET A 41 0.67 -12.57 -5.56
CA MET A 41 1.81 -13.44 -5.39
C MET A 41 3.10 -12.70 -5.71
N THR A 42 4.22 -13.26 -5.34
CA THR A 42 5.52 -12.72 -5.75
C THR A 42 6.24 -13.75 -6.61
N VAL A 43 6.87 -13.25 -7.68
CA VAL A 43 7.67 -14.08 -8.57
C VAL A 43 8.92 -13.29 -8.95
N PRO A 44 10.00 -13.98 -9.36
CA PRO A 44 11.21 -13.27 -9.77
C PRO A 44 10.94 -12.35 -10.94
N ARG A 45 11.59 -11.19 -10.92
CA ARG A 45 11.47 -10.21 -11.99
C ARG A 45 12.02 -10.80 -13.28
N SER A 46 11.29 -10.63 -14.39
CA SER A 46 11.75 -11.06 -15.70
C SER A 46 11.00 -10.31 -16.77
N ASP A 47 11.49 -10.38 -18.00
CA ASP A 47 10.88 -9.68 -19.12
C ASP A 47 9.49 -10.21 -19.46
N SER A 48 9.22 -11.47 -19.10
CA SER A 48 7.94 -12.08 -19.42
C SER A 48 6.90 -11.88 -18.31
N VAL A 49 7.26 -11.19 -17.24
CA VAL A 49 6.39 -10.99 -16.09
C VAL A 49 5.92 -9.55 -16.07
N ALA A 50 4.60 -9.35 -15.97
CA ALA A 50 4.00 -8.03 -15.87
C ALA A 50 3.58 -7.78 -14.42
N PRO A 51 4.31 -6.94 -13.67
CA PRO A 51 3.91 -6.64 -12.30
C PRO A 51 2.55 -5.96 -12.26
N VAL A 52 1.78 -6.26 -11.21
CA VAL A 52 0.50 -5.60 -11.01
C VAL A 52 0.75 -4.15 -10.59
N THR A 53 -0.16 -3.27 -10.98
CA THR A 53 -0.08 -1.88 -10.54
C THR A 53 -0.72 -1.77 -9.16
N VAL A 54 0.04 -1.24 -8.21
CA VAL A 54 -0.39 -1.05 -6.83
C VAL A 54 -0.81 0.40 -6.65
N THR A 55 -1.90 0.63 -5.93
CA THR A 55 -2.39 1.96 -5.62
C THR A 55 -2.27 2.20 -4.13
N VAL A 56 -1.76 3.38 -3.77
CA VAL A 56 -1.61 3.80 -2.37
C VAL A 56 -2.37 5.09 -2.19
N ALA A 57 -3.26 5.14 -1.19
CA ALA A 57 -4.00 6.35 -0.86
C ALA A 57 -3.87 6.62 0.64
N PRO A 58 -3.53 7.86 1.04
CA PRO A 58 -3.43 8.16 2.47
C PRO A 58 -4.80 8.18 3.12
N CYS A 59 -4.84 7.89 4.41
CA CYS A 59 -6.06 8.02 5.19
C CYS A 59 -6.34 9.51 5.44
N LYS A 60 -7.61 9.91 5.29
CA LYS A 60 -7.98 11.32 5.53
C LYS A 60 -8.00 11.68 7.01
N TYR A 61 -8.15 10.70 7.88
CA TYR A 61 -8.34 10.96 9.30
C TYR A 61 -7.32 10.24 10.15
N PRO A 62 -6.02 10.56 9.95
CA PRO A 62 -4.97 9.81 10.66
C PRO A 62 -5.01 10.03 12.16
N GLU A 63 -5.62 11.14 12.63
CA GLU A 63 -5.65 11.44 14.06
C GLU A 63 -6.51 10.48 14.84
N SER A 64 -7.42 9.75 14.19
CA SER A 64 -8.25 8.77 14.89
C SER A 64 -7.59 7.39 14.97
N LEU A 65 -6.34 7.27 14.51
CA LEU A 65 -5.61 6.03 14.52
C LEU A 65 -4.42 6.12 15.47
N GLU A 66 -3.76 5.01 15.69
CA GLU A 66 -2.65 4.97 16.63
C GLU A 66 -1.46 5.78 16.11
N GLN A 67 -0.95 6.68 16.93
CA GLN A 67 0.18 7.53 16.55
C GLN A 67 1.48 6.78 16.75
N GLY A 68 2.49 7.15 15.95
CA GLY A 68 3.83 6.60 16.13
C GLY A 68 4.07 5.28 15.42
N LYS A 69 3.07 4.75 14.75
CA LYS A 69 3.23 3.48 14.03
C LYS A 69 3.55 3.67 12.56
N GLY A 70 3.47 4.87 12.04
CA GLY A 70 3.69 5.16 10.63
C GLY A 70 2.50 5.90 10.06
N VAL A 71 2.50 6.06 8.74
CA VAL A 71 1.45 6.79 8.04
C VAL A 71 0.35 5.81 7.66
N PRO A 72 -0.89 6.03 8.13
CA PRO A 72 -1.98 5.11 7.73
C PRO A 72 -2.36 5.32 6.27
N ILE A 73 -2.39 4.23 5.52
CA ILE A 73 -2.70 4.26 4.09
C ILE A 73 -3.63 3.11 3.74
N TYR A 74 -4.33 3.27 2.61
CA TYR A 74 -5.04 2.19 1.95
C TYR A 74 -4.18 1.65 0.82
N LEU A 75 -4.21 0.34 0.62
CA LEU A 75 -3.49 -0.32 -0.47
C LEU A 75 -4.48 -1.01 -1.38
N GLY A 76 -4.26 -0.86 -2.69
CA GLY A 76 -5.10 -1.52 -3.67
C GLY A 76 -4.31 -1.91 -4.89
N ILE A 77 -5.00 -2.49 -5.85
CA ILE A 77 -4.43 -2.84 -7.15
C ILE A 77 -5.36 -2.37 -8.24
N GLN A 78 -4.87 -2.38 -9.47
CA GLN A 78 -5.64 -2.02 -10.64
C GLN A 78 -5.74 -3.21 -11.58
N ASP A 79 -6.83 -3.22 -12.39
CA ASP A 79 -7.05 -4.17 -13.48
C ASP A 79 -7.07 -5.63 -13.01
N PRO A 80 -7.99 -6.03 -12.12
CA PRO A 80 -9.17 -5.31 -11.66
C PRO A 80 -8.85 -4.42 -10.47
N GLU A 81 -9.70 -3.42 -10.26
CA GLU A 81 -9.55 -2.52 -9.13
C GLU A 81 -10.06 -3.19 -7.87
N MET A 82 -9.15 -3.49 -6.95
CA MET A 82 -9.47 -4.18 -5.70
C MET A 82 -8.61 -3.60 -4.59
N CYS A 83 -9.00 -3.83 -3.36
CA CYS A 83 -8.24 -3.34 -2.21
C CYS A 83 -7.83 -4.47 -1.30
N LEU A 84 -6.68 -4.29 -0.65
CA LEU A 84 -6.18 -5.22 0.34
C LEU A 84 -6.90 -5.00 1.65
N SER A 85 -7.28 -6.08 2.31
CA SER A 85 -8.01 -6.05 3.57
C SER A 85 -7.49 -7.15 4.47
N CYS A 86 -7.45 -6.88 5.76
CA CYS A 86 -7.02 -7.85 6.77
C CYS A 86 -8.26 -8.28 7.55
N GLU A 87 -8.54 -9.58 7.51
CA GLU A 87 -9.73 -10.15 8.15
C GLU A 87 -9.35 -11.30 9.03
N ASP A 88 -10.15 -11.53 10.05
CA ASP A 88 -9.97 -12.68 10.94
C ASP A 88 -10.65 -13.88 10.28
N VAL A 89 -9.85 -14.86 9.87
CA VAL A 89 -10.37 -16.10 9.31
C VAL A 89 -10.01 -17.22 10.27
N GLU A 90 -11.01 -17.71 11.00
CA GLU A 90 -10.85 -18.80 11.97
C GLU A 90 -9.73 -18.52 12.99
N GLY A 91 -9.72 -17.27 13.49
CA GLY A 91 -8.75 -16.87 14.51
C GLY A 91 -7.40 -16.46 13.98
N GLN A 92 -7.23 -16.43 12.65
CA GLN A 92 -5.96 -16.12 12.02
C GLN A 92 -6.10 -14.85 11.19
N PRO A 93 -5.28 -13.80 11.46
CA PRO A 93 -5.29 -12.62 10.59
C PRO A 93 -4.89 -13.00 9.18
N THR A 94 -5.70 -12.63 8.21
CA THR A 94 -5.55 -13.09 6.83
C THR A 94 -5.66 -11.90 5.89
N LEU A 95 -4.74 -11.82 4.93
CA LEU A 95 -4.74 -10.78 3.91
C LEU A 95 -5.63 -11.23 2.76
N GLN A 96 -6.55 -10.36 2.35
CA GLN A 96 -7.50 -10.66 1.30
C GLN A 96 -7.59 -9.53 0.31
N LEU A 97 -8.00 -9.85 -0.91
CA LEU A 97 -8.37 -8.85 -1.91
C LEU A 97 -9.88 -8.70 -1.88
N LYS A 98 -10.34 -7.47 -1.76
CA LYS A 98 -11.76 -7.16 -1.74
C LYS A 98 -12.15 -6.38 -2.98
N ASP A 99 -13.32 -6.65 -3.52
CA ASP A 99 -13.88 -5.92 -4.65
C ASP A 99 -14.34 -4.55 -4.16
N GLN A 100 -13.38 -3.65 -4.04
CA GLN A 100 -13.59 -2.35 -3.42
C GLN A 100 -12.67 -1.36 -4.11
N LYS A 101 -13.20 -0.20 -4.48
CA LYS A 101 -12.38 0.83 -5.11
C LYS A 101 -11.67 1.65 -4.05
N ILE A 102 -10.40 1.95 -4.29
CA ILE A 102 -9.61 2.64 -3.29
C ILE A 102 -10.14 4.06 -3.04
N LEU A 103 -10.68 4.70 -4.08
CA LEU A 103 -11.23 6.04 -3.89
C LEU A 103 -12.48 6.01 -3.02
N ASP A 104 -13.24 4.92 -3.06
CA ASP A 104 -14.39 4.79 -2.18
C ASP A 104 -13.94 4.66 -0.72
N LEU A 105 -12.85 3.96 -0.47
CA LEU A 105 -12.28 3.90 0.87
C LEU A 105 -11.75 5.25 1.31
N TYR A 106 -11.03 5.90 0.42
CA TYR A 106 -10.46 7.22 0.70
C TYR A 106 -11.53 8.23 1.09
N ASN A 107 -12.70 8.14 0.48
CA ASN A 107 -13.78 9.11 0.69
C ASN A 107 -14.77 8.73 1.77
N GLN A 108 -14.50 7.65 2.51
CA GLN A 108 -15.37 7.27 3.63
C GLN A 108 -15.32 8.33 4.71
N ALA A 109 -16.42 8.45 5.44
CA ALA A 109 -16.51 9.42 6.54
C ALA A 109 -15.60 9.05 7.71
N GLU A 110 -15.28 7.78 7.84
CA GLU A 110 -14.44 7.27 8.92
C GLU A 110 -13.41 6.31 8.35
N PRO A 111 -12.28 6.15 9.04
CA PRO A 111 -11.27 5.19 8.59
C PRO A 111 -11.84 3.76 8.59
N VAL A 112 -11.46 3.00 7.57
CA VAL A 112 -11.88 1.61 7.43
C VAL A 112 -10.72 0.74 7.86
N LYS A 113 -10.64 0.42 9.14
CA LYS A 113 -9.47 -0.22 9.74
C LYS A 113 -9.03 -1.51 9.06
N PRO A 114 -9.92 -2.43 8.67
CA PRO A 114 -9.44 -3.65 8.01
C PRO A 114 -8.65 -3.40 6.74
N CYS A 115 -8.89 -2.26 6.08
CA CYS A 115 -8.21 -1.92 4.83
C CYS A 115 -7.05 -0.98 5.02
N LEU A 116 -6.71 -0.61 6.26
CA LEU A 116 -5.66 0.34 6.55
C LEU A 116 -4.38 -0.36 7.00
N PHE A 117 -3.26 0.23 6.58
CA PHE A 117 -1.94 -0.25 6.95
C PHE A 117 -1.09 0.94 7.40
N TYR A 118 -0.29 0.74 8.43
CA TYR A 118 0.69 1.75 8.82
C TYR A 118 1.92 1.57 7.96
N HIS A 119 2.24 2.59 7.20
CA HIS A 119 3.34 2.59 6.26
C HIS A 119 4.55 3.26 6.90
N VAL A 120 5.64 2.52 7.03
CA VAL A 120 6.90 3.07 7.53
C VAL A 120 7.93 2.92 6.43
N LYS A 121 8.54 4.03 6.05
CA LYS A 121 9.57 4.03 5.02
C LYS A 121 10.94 4.20 5.68
N THR A 122 11.85 3.29 5.38
CA THR A 122 13.22 3.32 5.89
C THR A 122 14.15 3.22 4.71
N GLY A 123 14.81 4.35 4.35
CA GLY A 123 15.62 4.37 3.15
C GLY A 123 14.75 4.11 1.92
N ALA A 124 15.10 3.11 1.16
CA ALA A 124 14.38 2.78 -0.07
C ALA A 124 13.26 1.76 0.13
N THR A 125 13.07 1.24 1.34
CA THR A 125 12.10 0.18 1.57
C THR A 125 10.99 0.64 2.49
N SER A 126 9.87 -0.08 2.43
CA SER A 126 8.65 0.21 3.20
C SER A 126 8.15 -1.05 3.86
N THR A 127 7.59 -0.90 5.06
CA THR A 127 6.85 -1.97 5.71
C THR A 127 5.40 -1.53 5.87
N PHE A 128 4.50 -2.52 5.94
CA PHE A 128 3.06 -2.26 6.02
C PHE A 128 2.47 -3.12 7.13
N GLU A 129 2.11 -2.48 8.23
CA GLU A 129 1.53 -3.16 9.38
C GLU A 129 0.02 -2.99 9.36
N SER A 130 -0.72 -4.08 9.61
CA SER A 130 -2.19 -4.01 9.64
C SER A 130 -2.66 -3.12 10.79
N ALA A 131 -3.56 -2.19 10.49
CA ALA A 131 -4.16 -1.37 11.53
C ALA A 131 -5.16 -2.16 12.36
N ALA A 132 -5.84 -3.12 11.74
CA ALA A 132 -6.81 -3.95 12.45
C ALA A 132 -6.16 -5.02 13.31
N PHE A 133 -4.97 -5.48 12.95
CA PHE A 133 -4.27 -6.53 13.66
C PHE A 133 -2.85 -6.06 13.97
N PRO A 134 -2.67 -5.25 15.03
CA PRO A 134 -1.35 -4.71 15.34
C PRO A 134 -0.30 -5.81 15.51
N GLY A 135 0.89 -5.56 14.99
CA GLY A 135 1.97 -6.53 15.05
C GLY A 135 2.01 -7.48 13.88
N TRP A 136 1.04 -7.40 12.95
CA TRP A 136 1.00 -8.26 11.78
C TRP A 136 1.34 -7.43 10.54
N PHE A 137 2.25 -7.93 9.72
CA PHE A 137 2.81 -7.19 8.59
C PHE A 137 2.59 -7.94 7.29
N ILE A 138 2.41 -7.21 6.20
CA ILE A 138 2.39 -7.81 4.86
C ILE A 138 3.76 -8.39 4.59
N THR A 139 3.79 -9.61 4.08
CA THR A 139 5.05 -10.30 3.85
C THR A 139 5.01 -11.16 2.60
N SER A 140 6.19 -11.43 2.04
CA SER A 140 6.37 -12.39 0.97
C SER A 140 7.33 -13.46 1.46
N SER A 141 7.26 -14.64 0.85
CA SER A 141 8.18 -15.71 1.18
C SER A 141 8.85 -16.22 -0.09
N GLU A 142 8.68 -17.48 -0.42
CA GLU A 142 9.32 -18.05 -1.60
C GLU A 142 8.57 -17.68 -2.86
N ARG A 143 9.24 -17.87 -4.00
CA ARG A 143 8.66 -17.54 -5.29
C ARG A 143 7.37 -18.31 -5.52
N GLY A 144 6.42 -17.64 -6.15
CA GLY A 144 5.17 -18.27 -6.51
C GLY A 144 4.24 -18.52 -5.35
N GLN A 145 4.52 -17.92 -4.19
CA GLN A 145 3.66 -18.05 -3.02
C GLN A 145 2.84 -16.78 -2.83
N PRO A 146 1.62 -16.89 -2.30
CA PRO A 146 0.83 -15.70 -2.04
C PRO A 146 1.48 -14.79 -1.03
N ILE A 147 1.21 -13.48 -1.16
CA ILE A 147 1.56 -12.53 -0.11
C ILE A 147 0.61 -12.76 1.05
N PHE A 148 1.11 -12.62 2.27
CA PHE A 148 0.28 -12.93 3.44
C PHE A 148 0.69 -12.03 4.61
N LEU A 149 0.09 -12.26 5.78
CA LEU A 149 0.41 -11.51 6.99
C LEU A 149 1.24 -12.38 7.93
N THR A 150 2.21 -11.74 8.60
CA THR A 150 3.03 -12.44 9.59
C THR A 150 3.27 -11.53 10.79
N SER A 151 3.38 -12.14 11.96
CA SER A 151 3.85 -11.44 13.14
C SER A 151 5.34 -11.68 13.36
N ASP A 152 5.99 -12.45 12.49
CA ASP A 152 7.41 -12.81 12.61
C ASP A 152 8.22 -11.95 11.69
N GLN A 153 8.48 -10.72 12.14
CA GLN A 153 9.10 -9.70 11.33
C GLN A 153 10.58 -9.99 11.09
N GLY A 154 10.96 -10.12 9.80
CA GLY A 154 12.37 -10.11 9.44
C GLY A 154 13.15 -11.37 9.71
N ARG A 155 12.50 -12.46 10.07
CA ARG A 155 13.23 -13.70 10.35
C ARG A 155 13.20 -14.67 9.19
N MET A 156 12.01 -15.13 8.84
CA MET A 156 11.85 -16.12 7.77
C MET A 156 11.22 -15.51 6.55
N TYR A 157 10.60 -14.34 6.70
CA TYR A 157 9.79 -13.76 5.66
C TYR A 157 10.25 -12.34 5.39
N ASN A 158 9.90 -11.87 4.22
CA ASN A 158 10.32 -10.57 3.71
C ASN A 158 9.20 -9.57 3.92
N THR A 159 9.33 -8.69 4.92
CA THR A 159 8.32 -7.67 5.20
C THR A 159 8.70 -6.31 4.64
N ALA A 160 9.84 -6.19 3.98
CA ALA A 160 10.29 -4.92 3.42
C ALA A 160 10.09 -4.92 1.91
N PHE A 161 9.48 -3.85 1.39
CA PHE A 161 9.13 -3.75 -0.01
C PHE A 161 9.58 -2.43 -0.57
N ASN A 162 9.74 -2.39 -1.88
CA ASN A 162 10.02 -1.17 -2.61
C ASN A 162 8.86 -0.94 -3.58
N ILE A 163 8.22 0.23 -3.49
CA ILE A 163 7.18 0.61 -4.44
C ILE A 163 7.72 1.72 -5.31
N ASP A 164 7.78 1.47 -6.59
CA ASP A 164 8.37 2.40 -7.55
C ASP A 164 7.27 3.26 -8.16
N PHE A 165 7.19 4.50 -7.71
CA PHE A 165 6.22 5.47 -8.20
C PHE A 165 6.76 6.40 -9.28
N SER A 166 8.04 6.29 -9.60
CA SER A 166 8.71 7.32 -10.39
C SER A 166 8.16 7.44 -11.80
N VAL A 167 7.67 6.33 -12.37
CA VAL A 167 7.14 6.36 -13.73
C VAL A 167 5.94 7.27 -13.83
N GLU A 168 5.05 7.21 -12.84
CA GLU A 168 3.86 8.06 -12.85
C GLU A 168 4.23 9.52 -12.72
N LEU A 169 5.16 9.83 -11.83
CA LEU A 169 5.58 11.21 -11.67
C LEU A 169 6.18 11.78 -12.93
N SER A 170 6.99 10.97 -13.63
CA SER A 170 7.61 11.42 -14.87
C SER A 170 6.57 11.79 -15.90
N ARG A 171 5.55 10.99 -16.06
CA ARG A 171 4.52 11.28 -17.06
C ARG A 171 3.73 12.52 -16.71
N GLU A 172 3.43 12.70 -15.45
CA GLU A 172 2.69 13.88 -15.03
C GLU A 172 3.47 15.15 -15.30
N VAL A 173 4.76 15.12 -15.04
CA VAL A 173 5.60 16.27 -15.30
C VAL A 173 5.65 16.56 -16.78
N ALA A 174 5.72 15.54 -17.61
CA ALA A 174 5.78 15.73 -19.04
C ALA A 174 4.49 16.32 -19.59
N ALA A 175 3.39 16.02 -18.96
CA ALA A 175 2.12 16.56 -19.41
C ALA A 175 1.98 18.00 -19.01
#